data_912cc7c9b7cd9946b5ce63b147b090b1
#
_entry.id   912cc7c9b7cd9946b5ce63b147b090b1
#
_cell.length_a   1.000
_cell.length_b   1.000
_cell.length_c   1.000
_cell.angle_alpha   90.00
_cell.angle_beta   90.00
_cell.angle_gamma   90.00
#
_symmetry.space_group_name_H-M   'P 1'
#
loop_
_entity.id
_entity.type
_entity.pdbx_description
1 polymer ?
#
loop_
_entity_poly.entity_id
_entity_poly.type
_entity_poly.pdbx_seq_one_letter_code
_entity_poly.pdbx_strand_id
1 'polypeptide(L)'
;MGSPAYAEERRVERDEVHYRARGVGQDGRPLNLLIVNLSPHGLMARCETDLESGQRIRVTLPVAGTVVAEVRWALGGRIGCQFEQMVELASYYDMLASVVRGK
;
A
#
# COMPACT_ATOMS: atom_id res chain seq x y z
N MET A 1 -9.46 2.01 -29.67
CA MET A 1 -8.57 2.32 -29.02
C MET A 1 -8.67 2.07 -27.63
N GLY A 2 -8.35 1.23 -26.97
CA GLY A 2 -8.41 0.88 -25.61
C GLY A 2 -7.71 1.83 -24.71
N SER A 3 -7.12 2.78 -25.30
CA SER A 3 -6.36 3.67 -24.55
C SER A 3 -7.07 4.48 -23.54
N PRO A 4 -8.26 4.96 -23.79
CA PRO A 4 -8.90 5.82 -22.81
C PRO A 4 -9.15 5.14 -21.47
N ALA A 5 -9.64 3.94 -21.49
CA ALA A 5 -9.91 3.27 -20.24
C ALA A 5 -8.62 2.98 -19.50
N TYR A 6 -7.61 2.56 -20.22
CA TYR A 6 -6.36 2.27 -19.62
C TYR A 6 -5.73 3.54 -19.03
N ALA A 7 -5.83 4.63 -19.73
CA ALA A 7 -5.29 5.89 -19.26
C ALA A 7 -6.01 6.36 -18.02
N GLU A 8 -7.29 6.10 -17.91
CA GLU A 8 -8.01 6.47 -16.72
C GLU A 8 -7.58 5.65 -15.54
N GLU A 9 -7.33 4.39 -15.73
CA GLU A 9 -6.84 3.60 -14.66
C GLU A 9 -5.51 4.10 -14.15
N ARG A 10 -4.68 4.53 -15.05
CA ARG A 10 -3.41 5.03 -14.64
C ARG A 10 -3.50 6.30 -13.87
N ARG A 11 -4.51 7.06 -14.12
CA ARG A 11 -4.68 8.30 -13.43
C ARG A 11 -5.40 8.17 -12.16
N VAL A 12 -5.95 7.02 -11.89
CA VAL A 12 -6.59 6.83 -10.67
C VAL A 12 -5.58 6.91 -9.64
N GLU A 13 -5.80 7.51 -8.71
CA GLU A 13 -5.12 7.92 -7.87
C GLU A 13 -4.20 7.25 -7.17
N ARG A 14 -3.05 7.70 -7.17
CA ARG A 14 -2.01 7.37 -6.29
C ARG A 14 -1.67 8.60 -5.59
N ASP A 15 -1.72 8.61 -4.31
CA ASP A 15 -1.41 9.76 -3.49
C ASP A 15 -0.04 9.59 -2.90
N GLU A 16 0.81 10.61 -3.06
CA GLU A 16 2.11 10.59 -2.45
C GLU A 16 1.97 10.91 -0.98
N VAL A 17 2.55 10.07 -0.14
CA VAL A 17 2.46 10.21 1.29
C VAL A 17 3.82 9.91 1.91
N HIS A 18 3.92 10.05 3.21
CA HIS A 18 5.15 9.71 3.91
C HIS A 18 4.71 9.24 5.30
N TYR A 19 4.40 7.97 5.40
CA TYR A 19 3.75 7.46 6.59
C TYR A 19 4.39 6.15 7.04
N ARG A 20 4.80 6.11 8.29
CA ARG A 20 5.39 4.90 8.83
C ARG A 20 4.29 4.00 9.32
N ALA A 21 4.29 2.77 8.85
CA ALA A 21 3.28 1.80 9.21
C ALA A 21 3.95 0.53 9.69
N ARG A 22 3.23 -0.20 10.51
CA ARG A 22 3.70 -1.49 10.96
C ARG A 22 3.01 -2.55 10.15
N GLY A 23 3.71 -3.63 9.95
CA GLY A 23 3.14 -4.77 9.27
C GLY A 23 3.69 -6.05 9.84
N VAL A 24 3.20 -7.16 9.30
CA VAL A 24 3.64 -8.49 9.65
C VAL A 24 3.88 -9.24 8.36
N GLY A 25 5.03 -9.85 8.24
CA GLY A 25 5.37 -10.62 7.04
C GLY A 25 4.66 -11.95 7.00
N GLN A 26 4.81 -12.63 5.88
CA GLN A 26 4.21 -13.94 5.71
C GLN A 26 4.78 -14.94 6.71
N ASP A 27 6.01 -14.72 7.17
CA ASP A 27 6.66 -15.55 8.16
C ASP A 27 6.30 -15.18 9.60
N GLY A 28 5.41 -14.22 9.78
CA GLY A 28 4.99 -13.78 11.10
C GLY A 28 5.89 -12.75 11.75
N ARG A 29 6.95 -12.33 11.09
CA ARG A 29 7.86 -11.35 11.69
C ARG A 29 7.38 -9.94 11.45
N PRO A 30 7.64 -9.04 12.38
CA PRO A 30 7.21 -7.66 12.21
C PRO A 30 7.95 -6.97 11.08
N LEU A 31 7.25 -6.07 10.42
CA LEU A 31 7.80 -5.26 9.35
C LEU A 31 7.62 -3.79 9.68
N ASN A 32 8.63 -3.00 9.33
CA ASN A 32 8.51 -1.56 9.41
C ASN A 32 8.49 -1.03 7.99
N LEU A 33 7.44 -0.33 7.66
CA LEU A 33 7.24 0.16 6.30
C LEU A 33 7.17 1.67 6.31
N LEU A 34 7.80 2.28 5.34
CA LEU A 34 7.59 3.70 5.09
C LEU A 34 6.79 3.81 3.81
N ILE A 35 5.50 4.05 3.96
CA ILE A 35 4.62 4.13 2.81
C ILE A 35 4.86 5.45 2.11
N VAL A 36 5.17 5.40 0.82
CA VAL A 36 5.44 6.59 0.04
C VAL A 36 4.39 6.83 -1.03
N ASN A 37 3.54 5.86 -1.27
CA ASN A 37 2.50 5.99 -2.28
C ASN A 37 1.32 5.13 -1.84
N LEU A 38 0.12 5.65 -2.01
CA LEU A 38 -1.07 4.98 -1.52
C LEU A 38 -2.21 5.16 -2.51
N SER A 39 -3.02 4.14 -2.67
CA SER A 39 -4.23 4.22 -3.46
C SER A 39 -5.24 3.26 -2.85
N PRO A 40 -6.50 3.29 -3.27
CA PRO A 40 -7.48 2.32 -2.76
C PRO A 40 -7.10 0.87 -3.07
N HIS A 41 -6.23 0.65 -4.05
CA HIS A 41 -5.89 -0.70 -4.50
C HIS A 41 -4.58 -1.23 -3.94
N GLY A 42 -3.73 -0.37 -3.40
CA GLY A 42 -2.45 -0.85 -2.90
C GLY A 42 -1.54 0.27 -2.44
N LEU A 43 -0.29 -0.08 -2.24
CA LEU A 43 0.69 0.88 -1.74
C LEU A 43 2.07 0.58 -2.29
N MET A 44 2.91 1.59 -2.21
CA MET A 44 4.33 1.43 -2.43
C MET A 44 5.02 1.88 -1.16
N ALA A 45 6.01 1.15 -0.71
CA ALA A 45 6.68 1.45 0.55
C ALA A 45 8.15 1.12 0.47
N ARG A 46 8.91 1.74 1.35
CA ARG A 46 10.28 1.33 1.57
C ARG A 46 10.27 0.30 2.69
N CYS A 47 11.05 -0.73 2.54
CA CYS A 47 11.10 -1.81 3.51
C CYS A 47 12.50 -2.39 3.52
N GLU A 48 13.11 -2.44 4.71
CA GLU A 48 14.47 -2.94 4.81
C GLU A 48 14.52 -4.45 4.79
N THR A 49 13.42 -5.10 5.11
CA THR A 49 13.36 -6.54 5.07
C THR A 49 13.24 -6.99 3.61
N ASP A 50 13.99 -8.00 3.24
CA ASP A 50 13.91 -8.54 1.89
C ASP A 50 12.62 -9.33 1.75
N LEU A 51 11.76 -8.86 0.90
CA LEU A 51 10.51 -9.54 0.58
C LEU A 51 10.53 -9.96 -0.88
N GLU A 52 9.71 -10.94 -1.19
CA GLU A 52 9.65 -11.45 -2.54
C GLU A 52 8.26 -11.30 -3.11
N SER A 53 8.22 -11.14 -4.42
CA SER A 53 6.96 -11.08 -5.15
C SER A 53 6.12 -12.31 -4.82
N GLY A 54 4.85 -12.12 -4.57
CA GLY A 54 3.93 -13.19 -4.24
C GLY A 54 3.68 -13.38 -2.76
N GLN A 55 4.54 -12.84 -1.92
CA GLN A 55 4.32 -12.97 -0.49
C GLN A 55 3.17 -12.11 -0.04
N ARG A 56 2.43 -12.58 0.95
CA ARG A 56 1.34 -11.80 1.52
C ARG A 56 1.77 -11.24 2.84
N ILE A 57 1.51 -9.97 3.03
CA ILE A 57 1.85 -9.29 4.27
C ILE A 57 0.59 -8.63 4.80
N ARG A 58 0.62 -8.31 6.09
CA ARG A 58 -0.47 -7.57 6.72
C ARG A 58 0.06 -6.22 7.12
N VAL A 59 -0.68 -5.19 6.78
CA VAL A 59 -0.27 -3.83 7.06
C VAL A 59 -1.36 -3.15 7.85
N THR A 60 -0.99 -2.47 8.92
CA THR A 60 -1.95 -1.75 9.76
C THR A 60 -2.02 -0.31 9.30
N LEU A 61 -3.20 0.10 8.89
CA LEU A 61 -3.44 1.44 8.36
C LEU A 61 -4.50 2.12 9.19
N PRO A 62 -4.47 3.46 9.29
CA PRO A 62 -5.53 4.16 9.98
C PRO A 62 -6.85 3.92 9.26
N VAL A 63 -7.93 3.93 10.00
CA VAL A 63 -9.29 3.76 9.49
C VAL A 63 -9.53 2.36 8.90
N ALA A 64 -8.70 1.94 7.98
CA ALA A 64 -8.89 0.64 7.32
C ALA A 64 -8.49 -0.53 8.23
N GLY A 65 -7.66 -0.28 9.24
CA GLY A 65 -7.21 -1.36 10.11
C GLY A 65 -6.16 -2.21 9.44
N THR A 66 -6.13 -3.48 9.80
CA THR A 66 -5.15 -4.39 9.23
C THR A 66 -5.67 -4.90 7.89
N VAL A 67 -4.88 -4.69 6.86
CA VAL A 67 -5.24 -5.12 5.51
C VAL A 67 -4.21 -6.13 5.03
N VAL A 68 -4.65 -7.06 4.20
CA VAL A 68 -3.75 -8.03 3.59
C VAL A 68 -3.34 -7.51 2.23
N ALA A 69 -2.04 -7.55 1.96
CA ALA A 69 -1.50 -7.06 0.70
C ALA A 69 -0.55 -8.11 0.13
N GLU A 70 -0.57 -8.23 -1.18
CA GLU A 70 0.34 -9.14 -1.85
C GLU A 70 1.47 -8.32 -2.45
N VAL A 71 2.71 -8.72 -2.21
CA VAL A 71 3.87 -8.06 -2.79
C VAL A 71 3.89 -8.41 -4.28
N ARG A 72 3.76 -7.39 -5.11
CA ARG A 72 3.76 -7.58 -6.55
C ARG A 72 5.15 -7.42 -7.13
N TRP A 73 5.97 -6.61 -6.51
CA TRP A 73 7.36 -6.47 -6.88
C TRP A 73 8.16 -5.98 -5.68
N ALA A 74 9.44 -6.33 -5.66
CA ALA A 74 10.36 -5.87 -4.63
C ALA A 74 11.69 -5.62 -5.31
N LEU A 75 12.21 -4.41 -5.13
CA LEU A 75 13.44 -4.03 -5.80
C LEU A 75 14.06 -2.86 -5.07
N GLY A 76 15.34 -3.00 -4.73
CA GLY A 76 16.10 -1.88 -4.18
C GLY A 76 15.57 -1.32 -2.87
N GLY A 77 15.06 -2.18 -2.01
CA GLY A 77 14.53 -1.74 -0.73
C GLY A 77 13.14 -1.15 -0.82
N ARG A 78 12.49 -1.27 -1.97
CA ARG A 78 11.14 -0.79 -2.15
C ARG A 78 10.25 -1.94 -2.55
N ILE A 79 9.00 -1.87 -2.17
CA ILE A 79 8.02 -2.88 -2.54
C ILE A 79 6.77 -2.19 -3.07
N GLY A 80 6.12 -2.85 -4.00
CA GLY A 80 4.80 -2.45 -4.46
C GLY A 80 3.84 -3.58 -4.12
N CYS A 81 2.75 -3.23 -3.47
CA CYS A 81 1.79 -4.21 -2.98
C CYS A 81 0.40 -3.90 -3.47
N GLN A 82 -0.37 -4.95 -3.71
CA GLN A 82 -1.77 -4.82 -4.06
C GLN A 82 -2.60 -5.37 -2.91
N PHE A 83 -3.58 -4.61 -2.45
CA PHE A 83 -4.48 -5.07 -1.40
C PHE A 83 -5.33 -6.21 -1.92
N GLU A 84 -5.58 -7.20 -1.08
CA GLU A 84 -6.46 -8.29 -1.45
C GLU A 84 -7.85 -7.78 -1.70
N GLN A 85 -8.29 -6.82 -0.91
CA GLN A 85 -9.56 -6.17 -1.13
C GLN A 85 -9.35 -4.68 -1.23
N MET A 86 -9.94 -4.08 -2.24
CA MET A 86 -9.86 -2.65 -2.42
C MET A 86 -10.48 -1.94 -1.23
N VAL A 87 -9.86 -0.86 -0.79
CA VAL A 87 -10.42 -0.02 0.27
C VAL A 87 -11.52 0.84 -0.33
N GLU A 88 -12.69 0.85 0.30
CA GLU A 88 -13.77 1.67 -0.19
C GLU A 88 -13.37 3.13 -0.22
N LEU A 89 -13.87 3.85 -1.20
CA LEU A 89 -13.43 5.23 -1.41
C LEU A 89 -13.65 6.12 -0.21
N ALA A 90 -14.81 6.02 0.43
CA ALA A 90 -15.07 6.84 1.61
C ALA A 90 -14.05 6.57 2.71
N SER A 91 -13.78 5.30 2.96
CA SER A 91 -12.79 4.92 3.97
C SER A 91 -11.39 5.34 3.54
N TYR A 92 -11.13 5.26 2.25
CA TYR A 92 -9.82 5.64 1.74
C TYR A 92 -9.54 7.12 1.98
N TYR A 93 -10.52 7.97 1.72
CA TYR A 93 -10.29 9.40 1.92
C TYR A 93 -10.14 9.74 3.40
N ASP A 94 -10.87 9.06 4.28
CA ASP A 94 -10.69 9.25 5.70
C ASP A 94 -9.30 8.78 6.13
N MET A 95 -8.86 7.66 5.59
CA MET A 95 -7.54 7.13 5.87
C MET A 95 -6.47 8.10 5.38
N LEU A 96 -6.64 8.61 4.17
CA LEU A 96 -5.66 9.52 3.59
C LEU A 96 -5.52 10.77 4.44
N ALA A 97 -6.64 11.31 4.92
CA ALA A 97 -6.59 12.47 5.80
C ALA A 97 -5.81 12.17 7.07
N SER A 98 -5.99 10.98 7.63
CA SER A 98 -5.26 10.60 8.83
C SER A 98 -3.77 10.44 8.56
N VAL A 99 -3.44 9.85 7.42
CA VAL A 99 -2.05 9.64 7.04
C VAL A 99 -1.34 10.99 6.87
N VAL A 100 -2.01 11.93 6.22
CA VAL A 100 -1.41 13.24 5.98
C VAL A 100 -1.22 13.98 7.29
N ARG A 101 -2.20 13.91 8.19
CA ARG A 101 -2.08 14.59 9.47
C ARG A 101 -1.11 13.93 10.41
N GLY A 102 -0.91 12.65 10.27
CA GLY A 102 -0.05 11.91 11.16
C GLY A 102 1.42 12.12 10.96
N LYS A 103 1.81 12.97 10.03
CA LYS A 103 3.22 13.18 9.78
C LYS A 103 3.93 13.89 10.87
#